data_90e59c4556637d190733b82ce8773ac9
#
_entry.id   90e59c4556637d190733b82ce8773ac9
#
_cell.length_a   1.000
_cell.length_b   1.000
_cell.length_c   1.000
_cell.angle_alpha   90.00
_cell.angle_beta   90.00
_cell.angle_gamma   90.00
#
_symmetry.space_group_name_H-M   'P 1'
#
loop_
_entity.id
_entity.type
_entity.pdbx_description
1 polymer ?
#
loop_
_entity_poly.entity_id
_entity_poly.type
_entity_poly.pdbx_seq_one_letter_code
_entity_poly.pdbx_strand_id
1 'polypeptide(L)'
;MRATRGFSLIELIMIIVVLGVASAFLTTTFTQLPRSLEVSEGAQTASQLAQQCSERVLAQRRDPAVGFDLIASGTCAGLPTLAGYAVNDVVTDVSGVAPCPSTLPNSCREVVVTVTRNGATVAVNNLLLVNF
;
A
#
# COMPACT_ATOMS: atom_id res chain seq x y z
N MET A 1 4.90 53.32 -40.99
CA MET A 1 5.30 53.69 -39.62
C MET A 1 4.53 52.79 -38.66
N ARG A 2 5.18 51.88 -37.96
CA ARG A 2 4.54 51.04 -36.92
C ARG A 2 4.52 51.83 -35.61
N ALA A 3 3.33 52.19 -35.12
CA ALA A 3 3.18 52.79 -33.83
C ALA A 3 3.55 51.80 -32.74
N THR A 4 4.66 52.06 -32.03
CA THR A 4 5.04 51.31 -30.80
C THR A 4 4.08 51.75 -29.71
N ARG A 5 3.10 50.91 -29.36
CA ARG A 5 2.27 51.11 -28.18
C ARG A 5 3.16 50.95 -26.93
N GLY A 6 3.35 52.01 -26.19
CA GLY A 6 4.02 51.94 -24.90
C GLY A 6 3.12 51.26 -23.87
N PHE A 7 3.72 50.45 -22.96
CA PHE A 7 3.03 49.84 -21.83
C PHE A 7 2.48 50.94 -20.91
N SER A 8 1.24 50.82 -20.50
CA SER A 8 0.62 51.69 -19.52
C SER A 8 1.12 51.34 -18.11
N LEU A 9 1.35 52.36 -17.25
CA LEU A 9 1.77 52.13 -15.87
C LEU A 9 0.78 51.25 -15.09
N ILE A 10 -0.51 51.34 -15.39
CA ILE A 10 -1.57 50.51 -14.81
C ILE A 10 -1.45 49.05 -15.23
N GLU A 11 -1.04 48.78 -16.44
CA GLU A 11 -0.82 47.43 -16.97
C GLU A 11 0.36 46.75 -16.28
N LEU A 12 1.42 47.51 -15.98
CA LEU A 12 2.56 47.01 -15.22
C LEU A 12 2.16 46.64 -13.78
N ILE A 13 1.36 47.45 -13.12
CA ILE A 13 0.89 47.20 -11.74
C ILE A 13 0.00 45.96 -11.73
N MET A 14 -0.92 45.79 -12.71
CA MET A 14 -1.77 44.62 -12.81
C MET A 14 -0.94 43.33 -12.98
N ILE A 15 0.08 43.34 -13.83
CA ILE A 15 0.96 42.20 -14.05
C ILE A 15 1.70 41.81 -12.76
N ILE A 16 2.23 42.78 -12.01
CA ILE A 16 2.96 42.51 -10.75
C ILE A 16 2.01 41.89 -9.69
N VAL A 17 0.78 42.41 -9.59
CA VAL A 17 -0.23 41.89 -8.66
C VAL A 17 -0.59 40.44 -9.01
N VAL A 18 -0.87 40.15 -10.29
CA VAL A 18 -1.21 38.79 -10.76
C VAL A 18 -0.05 37.83 -10.53
N LEU A 19 1.19 38.24 -10.83
CA LEU A 19 2.38 37.42 -10.58
C LEU A 19 2.60 37.16 -9.09
N GLY A 20 2.36 38.18 -8.24
CA GLY A 20 2.46 38.02 -6.79
C GLY A 20 1.47 37.00 -6.23
N VAL A 21 0.21 37.06 -6.66
CA VAL A 21 -0.82 36.10 -6.26
C VAL A 21 -0.51 34.69 -6.80
N ALA A 22 -0.12 34.58 -8.06
CA ALA A 22 0.26 33.30 -8.66
C ALA A 22 1.45 32.65 -7.95
N SER A 23 2.45 33.44 -7.55
CA SER A 23 3.63 32.93 -6.81
C SER A 23 3.26 32.39 -5.44
N ALA A 24 2.32 33.03 -4.73
CA ALA A 24 1.85 32.56 -3.43
C ALA A 24 1.15 31.19 -3.54
N PHE A 25 0.35 30.96 -4.57
CA PHE A 25 -0.30 29.65 -4.82
C PHE A 25 0.70 28.55 -5.17
N LEU A 26 1.73 28.86 -5.97
CA LEU A 26 2.78 27.90 -6.31
C LEU A 26 3.56 27.43 -5.08
N THR A 27 3.89 28.34 -4.17
CA THR A 27 4.64 28.00 -2.95
C THR A 27 3.88 27.02 -2.06
N THR A 28 2.58 27.18 -1.89
CA THR A 28 1.74 26.26 -1.10
C THR A 28 1.66 24.87 -1.70
N THR A 29 1.61 24.75 -3.03
CA THR A 29 1.58 23.46 -3.73
C THR A 29 2.90 22.70 -3.55
N PHE A 30 4.03 23.38 -3.67
CA PHE A 30 5.34 22.75 -3.51
C PHE A 30 5.64 22.25 -2.09
N THR A 31 5.07 22.87 -1.06
CA THR A 31 5.26 22.41 0.32
C THR A 31 4.44 21.18 0.68
N GLN A 32 3.36 20.87 -0.06
CA GLN A 32 2.52 19.69 0.20
C GLN A 32 2.98 18.44 -0.54
N LEU A 33 3.69 18.58 -1.66
CA LEU A 33 4.18 17.46 -2.48
C LEU A 33 5.05 16.46 -1.71
N PRO A 34 6.04 16.83 -0.89
CA PRO A 34 6.90 15.87 -0.22
C PRO A 34 6.14 14.95 0.74
N ARG A 35 5.14 15.47 1.45
CA ARG A 35 4.32 14.69 2.39
C ARG A 35 3.46 13.64 1.70
N SER A 36 2.89 13.97 0.55
CA SER A 36 2.07 13.01 -0.20
C SER A 36 2.92 11.89 -0.82
N LEU A 37 4.14 12.19 -1.24
CA LEU A 37 5.08 11.20 -1.76
C LEU A 37 5.54 10.23 -0.68
N GLU A 38 5.90 10.71 0.52
CA GLU A 38 6.34 9.85 1.63
C GLU A 38 5.24 8.87 2.07
N VAL A 39 3.98 9.31 2.14
CA VAL A 39 2.83 8.45 2.44
C VAL A 39 2.62 7.42 1.33
N SER A 40 2.75 7.83 0.07
CA SER A 40 2.58 6.95 -1.09
C SER A 40 3.67 5.87 -1.16
N GLU A 41 4.94 6.21 -0.93
CA GLU A 41 6.05 5.26 -0.89
C GLU A 41 5.89 4.25 0.26
N GLY A 42 5.46 4.72 1.42
CA GLY A 42 5.20 3.86 2.56
C GLY A 42 4.09 2.84 2.30
N ALA A 43 2.99 3.25 1.68
CA ALA A 43 1.88 2.38 1.31
C ALA A 43 2.29 1.39 0.21
N GLN A 44 3.06 1.81 -0.78
CA GLN A 44 3.55 0.94 -1.84
C GLN A 44 4.48 -0.14 -1.30
N THR A 45 5.42 0.23 -0.43
CA THR A 45 6.33 -0.71 0.23
C THR A 45 5.56 -1.73 1.07
N ALA A 46 4.58 -1.29 1.85
CA ALA A 46 3.75 -2.16 2.67
C ALA A 46 2.94 -3.15 1.81
N SER A 47 2.38 -2.69 0.69
CA SER A 47 1.65 -3.54 -0.26
C SER A 47 2.56 -4.60 -0.89
N GLN A 48 3.80 -4.25 -1.26
CA GLN A 48 4.77 -5.21 -1.80
C GLN A 48 5.16 -6.28 -0.76
N LEU A 49 5.38 -5.89 0.50
CA LEU A 49 5.67 -6.83 1.58
C LEU A 49 4.50 -7.77 1.84
N ALA A 50 3.26 -7.26 1.81
CA ALA A 50 2.07 -8.08 1.94
C ALA A 50 1.93 -9.08 0.78
N GLN A 51 2.22 -8.67 -0.46
CA GLN A 51 2.22 -9.55 -1.62
C GLN A 51 3.28 -10.64 -1.52
N GLN A 52 4.52 -10.30 -1.15
CA GLN A 52 5.59 -11.29 -0.95
C GLN A 52 5.22 -12.36 0.07
N CYS A 53 4.60 -11.95 1.18
CA CYS A 53 4.10 -12.88 2.18
C CYS A 53 3.01 -13.80 1.58
N SER A 54 2.05 -13.23 0.87
CA SER A 54 0.98 -13.98 0.23
C SER A 54 1.51 -15.01 -0.78
N GLU A 55 2.48 -14.63 -1.59
CA GLU A 55 3.14 -15.53 -2.55
C GLU A 55 3.89 -16.65 -1.85
N ARG A 56 4.55 -16.37 -0.73
CA ARG A 56 5.23 -17.39 0.08
C ARG A 56 4.24 -18.41 0.63
N VAL A 57 3.10 -17.99 1.14
CA VAL A 57 2.03 -18.88 1.61
C VAL A 57 1.50 -19.74 0.45
N LEU A 58 1.28 -19.15 -0.71
CA LEU A 58 0.84 -19.87 -1.91
C LEU A 58 1.91 -20.86 -2.42
N ALA A 59 3.18 -20.53 -2.29
CA ALA A 59 4.28 -21.42 -2.63
C ALA A 59 4.32 -22.64 -1.68
N GLN A 60 4.15 -22.41 -0.37
CA GLN A 60 4.06 -23.51 0.60
C GLN A 60 2.89 -24.46 0.32
N ARG A 61 1.72 -23.93 -0.10
CA ARG A 61 0.59 -24.76 -0.50
C ARG A 61 0.94 -25.73 -1.63
N ARG A 62 1.82 -25.31 -2.55
CA ARG A 62 2.26 -26.13 -3.71
C ARG A 62 3.39 -27.10 -3.37
N ASP A 63 4.05 -26.90 -2.25
CA ASP A 63 5.14 -27.75 -1.82
C ASP A 63 4.57 -29.11 -1.32
N PRO A 64 4.91 -30.25 -1.96
CA PRO A 64 4.41 -31.55 -1.54
C PRO A 64 4.82 -31.96 -0.14
N ALA A 65 5.84 -31.34 0.44
CA ALA A 65 6.30 -31.61 1.80
C ALA A 65 5.46 -30.85 2.86
N VAL A 66 4.87 -29.71 2.51
CA VAL A 66 4.05 -28.89 3.40
C VAL A 66 2.57 -29.08 3.07
N GLY A 67 2.20 -28.84 1.82
CA GLY A 67 0.83 -28.94 1.35
C GLY A 67 -0.12 -27.96 2.06
N PHE A 68 -1.41 -28.17 1.84
CA PHE A 68 -2.46 -27.35 2.45
C PHE A 68 -2.54 -27.51 3.96
N ASP A 69 -2.35 -28.73 4.48
CA ASP A 69 -2.63 -29.09 5.87
C ASP A 69 -1.58 -28.56 6.86
N LEU A 70 -0.38 -28.28 6.39
CA LEU A 70 0.72 -27.81 7.24
C LEU A 70 0.95 -26.29 7.14
N ILE A 71 0.11 -25.55 6.41
CA ILE A 71 0.21 -24.09 6.40
C ILE A 71 -0.18 -23.57 7.77
N ALA A 72 0.76 -22.88 8.42
CA ALA A 72 0.59 -22.35 9.77
C ALA A 72 0.89 -20.84 9.81
N SER A 73 0.41 -20.18 10.85
CA SER A 73 0.75 -18.78 11.14
C SER A 73 2.25 -18.61 11.35
N GLY A 74 2.78 -17.46 10.96
CA GLY A 74 4.22 -17.18 11.08
C GLY A 74 5.06 -17.62 9.89
N THR A 75 4.44 -18.04 8.79
CA THR A 75 5.10 -18.41 7.53
C THR A 75 5.96 -17.26 6.98
N CYS A 76 5.54 -16.03 7.24
CA CYS A 76 6.23 -14.83 6.77
C CYS A 76 7.28 -14.31 7.77
N ALA A 77 7.44 -14.94 8.93
CA ALA A 77 8.52 -14.62 9.84
C ALA A 77 9.88 -14.86 9.15
N GLY A 78 10.76 -13.85 9.20
CA GLY A 78 12.06 -13.91 8.53
C GLY A 78 12.08 -13.51 7.04
N LEU A 79 10.99 -12.97 6.51
CA LEU A 79 11.08 -12.22 5.27
C LEU A 79 11.99 -11.00 5.47
N PRO A 80 12.83 -10.65 4.47
CA PRO A 80 13.62 -9.43 4.54
C PRO A 80 12.68 -8.22 4.60
N THR A 81 12.67 -7.56 5.75
CA THR A 81 11.87 -6.35 5.96
C THR A 81 12.76 -5.13 5.98
N LEU A 82 12.24 -4.02 5.50
CA LEU A 82 12.87 -2.71 5.63
C LEU A 82 12.77 -2.22 7.08
N ALA A 83 13.73 -1.41 7.50
CA ALA A 83 13.75 -0.85 8.85
C ALA A 83 12.41 -0.16 9.20
N GLY A 84 11.85 -0.51 10.35
CA GLY A 84 10.57 0.00 10.83
C GLY A 84 9.34 -0.75 10.32
N TYR A 85 9.48 -1.70 9.38
CA TYR A 85 8.38 -2.55 8.93
C TYR A 85 8.41 -3.92 9.60
N ALA A 86 7.23 -4.44 9.93
CA ALA A 86 7.05 -5.82 10.36
C ALA A 86 5.89 -6.46 9.60
N VAL A 87 6.05 -7.73 9.23
CA VAL A 87 5.04 -8.52 8.55
C VAL A 87 4.62 -9.65 9.46
N ASN A 88 3.33 -9.81 9.66
CA ASN A 88 2.74 -10.89 10.44
C ASN A 88 1.64 -11.57 9.62
N ASP A 89 1.58 -12.88 9.66
CA ASP A 89 0.53 -13.68 9.06
C ASP A 89 -0.17 -14.54 10.10
N VAL A 90 -1.49 -14.57 10.04
CA VAL A 90 -2.35 -15.40 10.89
C VAL A 90 -3.17 -16.30 9.99
N VAL A 91 -3.10 -17.60 10.24
CA VAL A 91 -3.86 -18.63 9.52
C VAL A 91 -4.96 -19.16 10.42
N THR A 92 -6.20 -19.12 9.94
CA THR A 92 -7.38 -19.58 10.67
C THR A 92 -8.15 -20.59 9.80
N ASP A 93 -8.58 -21.70 10.38
CA ASP A 93 -9.51 -22.62 9.72
C ASP A 93 -10.91 -21.99 9.72
N VAL A 94 -11.47 -21.79 8.53
CA VAL A 94 -12.79 -21.20 8.30
C VAL A 94 -13.74 -22.20 7.60
N SER A 95 -13.43 -23.48 7.69
CA SER A 95 -14.26 -24.54 7.12
C SER A 95 -15.67 -24.49 7.70
N GLY A 96 -16.69 -24.52 6.83
CA GLY A 96 -18.09 -24.41 7.25
C GLY A 96 -18.59 -23.00 7.60
N VAL A 97 -17.75 -21.98 7.48
CA VAL A 97 -18.11 -20.58 7.68
C VAL A 97 -18.01 -19.83 6.36
N ALA A 98 -18.98 -18.97 6.05
CA ALA A 98 -18.87 -18.13 4.86
C ALA A 98 -17.59 -17.27 4.91
N PRO A 99 -16.85 -17.12 3.82
CA PRO A 99 -17.12 -17.48 2.43
C PRO A 99 -16.62 -18.87 1.98
N CYS A 100 -16.34 -19.81 2.90
CA CYS A 100 -15.87 -21.13 2.53
C CYS A 100 -16.94 -21.92 1.75
N PRO A 101 -16.64 -22.44 0.56
CA PRO A 101 -17.61 -23.20 -0.24
C PRO A 101 -17.88 -24.61 0.27
N SER A 102 -17.07 -25.10 1.21
CA SER A 102 -17.13 -26.48 1.71
C SER A 102 -17.38 -26.53 3.22
N THR A 103 -18.22 -27.47 3.65
CA THR A 103 -18.49 -27.76 5.06
C THR A 103 -17.57 -28.87 5.63
N LEU A 104 -16.71 -29.45 4.81
CA LEU A 104 -15.76 -30.46 5.26
C LEU A 104 -14.68 -29.82 6.15
N PRO A 105 -14.23 -30.50 7.21
CA PRO A 105 -13.16 -30.01 8.06
C PRO A 105 -11.85 -29.83 7.26
N ASN A 106 -11.06 -28.83 7.61
CA ASN A 106 -9.81 -28.48 6.93
C ASN A 106 -9.94 -28.23 5.41
N SER A 107 -11.11 -27.77 4.96
CA SER A 107 -11.33 -27.49 3.54
C SER A 107 -11.00 -26.05 3.15
N CYS A 108 -11.03 -25.12 4.12
CA CYS A 108 -10.74 -23.73 3.87
C CYS A 108 -9.89 -23.11 5.01
N ARG A 109 -8.90 -22.35 4.62
CA ARG A 109 -8.09 -21.55 5.54
C ARG A 109 -8.08 -20.11 5.12
N GLU A 110 -8.36 -19.22 6.04
CA GLU A 110 -8.18 -17.79 5.85
C GLU A 110 -6.78 -17.41 6.35
N VAL A 111 -6.04 -16.70 5.52
CA VAL A 111 -4.74 -16.14 5.85
C VAL A 111 -4.85 -14.63 5.84
N VAL A 112 -4.66 -14.01 6.99
CA VAL A 112 -4.63 -12.56 7.16
C VAL A 112 -3.19 -12.12 7.29
N VAL A 113 -2.69 -11.39 6.30
CA VAL A 113 -1.36 -10.80 6.30
C VAL A 113 -1.47 -9.34 6.72
N THR A 114 -0.81 -8.98 7.81
CA THR A 114 -0.79 -7.62 8.35
C THR A 114 0.62 -7.06 8.26
N VAL A 115 0.78 -5.90 7.64
CA VAL A 115 2.03 -5.15 7.62
C VAL A 115 1.91 -3.94 8.50
N THR A 116 2.84 -3.79 9.44
CA THR A 116 2.92 -2.63 10.32
C THR A 116 4.18 -1.81 10.03
N ARG A 117 4.08 -0.49 10.22
CA ARG A 117 5.22 0.43 10.20
C ARG A 117 5.26 1.18 11.53
N ASN A 118 6.36 1.04 12.27
CA ASN A 118 6.51 1.63 13.61
C ASN A 118 5.33 1.33 14.56
N GLY A 119 4.79 0.10 14.48
CA GLY A 119 3.68 -0.37 15.28
C GLY A 119 2.28 0.00 14.75
N ALA A 120 2.17 0.85 13.73
CA ALA A 120 0.89 1.18 13.10
C ALA A 120 0.62 0.26 11.89
N THR A 121 -0.59 -0.26 11.74
CA THR A 121 -1.00 -1.06 10.58
C THR A 121 -1.08 -0.18 9.34
N VAL A 122 -0.34 -0.56 8.28
CA VAL A 122 -0.25 0.20 7.02
C VAL A 122 -0.76 -0.58 5.82
N ALA A 123 -0.82 -1.93 5.91
CA ALA A 123 -1.48 -2.77 4.91
C ALA A 123 -2.04 -4.04 5.54
N VAL A 124 -3.16 -4.51 5.00
CA VAL A 124 -3.75 -5.81 5.33
C VAL A 124 -4.14 -6.49 4.03
N ASN A 125 -3.80 -7.78 3.90
CA ASN A 125 -4.21 -8.61 2.78
C ASN A 125 -4.83 -9.90 3.30
N ASN A 126 -6.01 -10.27 2.76
CA ASN A 126 -6.73 -11.48 3.15
C ASN A 126 -6.74 -12.44 1.97
N LEU A 127 -6.37 -13.70 2.24
CA LEU A 127 -6.43 -14.78 1.26
C LEU A 127 -7.32 -15.90 1.79
N LEU A 128 -8.21 -16.40 0.95
CA LEU A 128 -8.93 -17.64 1.23
C LEU A 128 -8.30 -18.79 0.43
N LEU A 129 -7.75 -19.75 1.15
CA LEU A 129 -7.19 -20.97 0.59
C LEU A 129 -8.25 -22.07 0.68
N VAL A 130 -8.55 -22.71 -0.44
CA VAL A 130 -9.52 -23.82 -0.51
C VAL A 130 -8.80 -25.08 -0.93
N ASN A 131 -9.05 -26.16 -0.22
CA ASN A 131 -8.58 -27.51 -0.57
C ASN A 131 -9.63 -28.17 -1.46
N PHE A 132 -9.22 -28.57 -2.66
CA PHE A 132 -10.07 -29.23 -3.64
C PHE A 132 -9.72 -30.70 -3.75
#